data_b52f70e6ad01f5f58cbfbb48f8db9ffd
#
_entry.id   b52f70e6ad01f5f58cbfbb48f8db9ffd
#
_cell.length_a   1.000
_cell.length_b   1.000
_cell.length_c   1.000
_cell.angle_alpha   90.00
_cell.angle_beta   90.00
_cell.angle_gamma   90.00
#
_symmetry.space_group_name_H-M   'P 1'
#
loop_
_entity.id
_entity.type
_entity.pdbx_description
1 polymer ?
#
loop_
_entity_poly.entity_id
_entity_poly.type
_entity_poly.pdbx_seq_one_letter_code
_entity_poly.pdbx_strand_id
1 'polypeptide(L)' 'MPVRMMHMPGIYKMLEIVGTSPTSFADATRAAVAEAAKTVRHMDWFDVVKENGRIVDGQVTEFQVTLKIGFKLER' A
#
# COMPACT_ATOMS: atom_id res chain seq x y z
N MET A 1 -29.29 14.35 11.39
CA MET A 1 -28.34 14.02 10.51
C MET A 1 -27.13 13.41 11.20
N PRO A 2 -26.62 12.52 10.58
CA PRO A 2 -25.60 11.69 11.21
C PRO A 2 -24.24 12.32 11.23
N VAL A 3 -24.20 13.56 11.54
CA VAL A 3 -22.93 14.22 11.60
C VAL A 3 -22.02 13.58 12.59
N ARG A 4 -22.60 13.10 13.65
CA ARG A 4 -21.76 12.54 14.68
C ARG A 4 -21.02 11.35 14.19
N MET A 5 -21.49 10.74 13.15
CA MET A 5 -20.74 9.64 12.62
C MET A 5 -19.39 10.09 12.18
N MET A 6 -19.33 11.29 11.72
CA MET A 6 -18.08 11.79 11.25
C MET A 6 -17.18 12.18 12.36
N HIS A 7 -17.71 12.22 13.54
CA HIS A 7 -16.90 12.57 14.68
C HIS A 7 -16.40 11.39 15.43
N MET A 8 -16.78 10.20 15.00
CA MET A 8 -16.23 9.03 15.63
C MET A 8 -14.76 8.99 15.28
N PRO A 9 -13.91 9.14 16.26
CA PRO A 9 -12.49 9.08 15.95
C PRO A 9 -12.14 7.69 15.50
N GLY A 10 -11.34 7.62 14.48
CA GLY A 10 -10.82 6.37 14.02
C GLY A 10 -9.39 6.23 14.46
N ILE A 11 -9.01 5.04 14.81
CA ILE A 11 -7.62 4.73 15.14
C ILE A 11 -7.10 3.85 14.03
N TYR A 12 -5.98 4.21 13.48
CA TYR A 12 -5.41 3.49 12.35
C TYR A 12 -4.00 3.03 12.69
N LYS A 13 -3.63 1.91 12.12
CA LYS A 13 -2.25 1.47 12.15
C LYS A 13 -1.71 1.52 10.75
N MET A 14 -0.40 1.61 10.66
CA MET A 14 0.28 1.59 9.38
C MET A 14 1.16 0.37 9.29
N LEU A 15 1.19 -0.24 8.14
CA LEU A 15 2.17 -1.27 7.87
C LEU A 15 2.94 -0.88 6.62
N GLU A 16 4.18 -1.29 6.56
CA GLU A 16 5.03 -0.94 5.43
C GLU A 16 5.39 -2.20 4.68
N ILE A 17 5.20 -2.17 3.36
CA ILE A 17 5.50 -3.32 2.51
C ILE A 17 6.15 -2.83 1.24
N VAL A 18 6.80 -3.75 0.54
CA VAL A 18 7.41 -3.47 -0.74
C VAL A 18 6.75 -4.39 -1.78
N GLY A 19 6.21 -3.78 -2.83
CA GLY A 19 5.71 -4.53 -3.95
C GLY A 19 6.68 -4.45 -5.11
N THR A 20 6.71 -5.48 -5.92
CA THR A 20 7.57 -5.48 -7.10
C THR A 20 6.77 -5.92 -8.31
N SER A 21 7.23 -5.50 -9.48
CA SER A 21 6.61 -5.89 -10.73
C SER A 21 7.63 -5.73 -11.86
N PRO A 22 7.63 -6.62 -12.83
CA PRO A 22 8.47 -6.42 -14.00
C PRO A 22 7.87 -5.43 -14.98
N THR A 23 6.65 -4.96 -14.74
CA THR A 23 5.88 -4.21 -15.71
C THR A 23 5.79 -2.73 -15.41
N SER A 24 5.44 -2.35 -14.18
CA SER A 24 5.23 -0.94 -13.86
C SER A 24 5.15 -0.72 -12.36
N PHE A 25 5.29 0.55 -11.96
CA PHE A 25 5.07 0.93 -10.56
C PHE A 25 3.61 0.73 -10.17
N ALA A 26 2.69 0.97 -11.10
CA ALA A 26 1.27 0.78 -10.81
C ALA A 26 0.97 -0.69 -10.50
N ASP A 27 1.55 -1.59 -11.30
CA ASP A 27 1.37 -3.02 -11.04
C ASP A 27 2.00 -3.44 -9.74
N ALA A 28 3.17 -2.90 -9.42
CA ALA A 28 3.84 -3.20 -8.15
C ALA A 28 2.95 -2.78 -6.98
N THR A 29 2.32 -1.62 -7.09
CA THR A 29 1.43 -1.11 -6.06
C THR A 29 0.22 -2.03 -5.89
N ARG A 30 -0.43 -2.37 -7.00
CA ARG A 30 -1.61 -3.23 -6.94
C ARG A 30 -1.28 -4.61 -6.39
N ALA A 31 -0.13 -5.14 -6.78
CA ALA A 31 0.29 -6.45 -6.30
C ALA A 31 0.51 -6.43 -4.78
N ALA A 32 1.14 -5.36 -4.28
CA ALA A 32 1.41 -5.24 -2.86
C ALA A 32 0.09 -5.16 -2.06
N VAL A 33 -0.84 -4.34 -2.54
CA VAL A 33 -2.13 -4.18 -1.85
C VAL A 33 -2.91 -5.48 -1.90
N ALA A 34 -2.91 -6.16 -3.03
CA ALA A 34 -3.62 -7.43 -3.16
C ALA A 34 -3.08 -8.49 -2.20
N GLU A 35 -1.76 -8.53 -2.06
CA GLU A 35 -1.16 -9.49 -1.14
C GLU A 35 -1.49 -9.15 0.30
N ALA A 36 -1.41 -7.87 0.66
CA ALA A 36 -1.74 -7.45 2.02
C ALA A 36 -3.20 -7.74 2.36
N ALA A 37 -4.08 -7.66 1.36
CA ALA A 37 -5.50 -7.87 1.58
C ALA A 37 -5.82 -9.30 2.03
N LYS A 38 -4.90 -10.22 1.82
CA LYS A 38 -5.13 -11.61 2.25
C LYS A 38 -5.16 -11.74 3.75
N THR A 39 -4.47 -10.86 4.47
CA THR A 39 -4.35 -10.99 5.92
C THR A 39 -4.71 -9.72 6.68
N VAL A 40 -4.81 -8.59 6.01
CA VAL A 40 -5.08 -7.31 6.68
C VAL A 40 -6.49 -6.87 6.35
N ARG A 41 -7.26 -6.55 7.38
CA ARG A 41 -8.64 -6.09 7.21
C ARG A 41 -8.73 -4.60 7.34
N HIS A 42 -9.72 -4.03 6.68
CA HIS A 42 -10.07 -2.62 6.84
C HIS A 42 -8.97 -1.70 6.36
N MET A 43 -8.28 -2.10 5.31
CA MET A 43 -7.32 -1.21 4.67
C MET A 43 -8.09 -0.05 4.06
N ASP A 44 -7.57 1.14 4.23
CA ASP A 44 -8.29 2.33 3.85
C ASP A 44 -7.56 3.15 2.80
N TRP A 45 -6.25 3.32 2.96
CA TRP A 45 -5.46 4.08 2.00
C TRP A 45 -4.04 3.59 2.03
N PHE A 46 -3.27 4.06 1.05
CA PHE A 46 -1.84 3.82 1.06
C PHE A 46 -1.11 5.11 0.73
N ASP A 47 0.13 5.19 1.21
CA ASP A 47 1.05 6.24 0.83
C ASP A 47 2.22 5.59 0.13
N VAL A 48 2.70 6.22 -0.93
CA VAL A 48 3.91 5.76 -1.59
C VAL A 48 5.10 6.40 -0.88
N VAL A 49 5.94 5.56 -0.28
CA VAL A 49 7.12 6.05 0.41
C VAL A 49 8.23 6.33 -0.58
N LYS A 50 8.44 5.39 -1.48
CA LYS A 50 9.42 5.60 -2.56
C LYS A 50 9.19 4.60 -3.68
N GLU A 51 9.69 4.96 -4.84
CA GLU A 51 9.71 4.11 -6.00
C GLU A 51 11.15 3.96 -6.43
N ASN A 52 11.54 2.74 -6.75
CA ASN A 52 12.88 2.46 -7.23
C ASN A 52 12.80 1.21 -8.08
N GLY A 53 13.94 0.78 -8.59
CA GLY A 53 13.91 -0.37 -9.46
C GLY A 53 15.28 -0.98 -9.60
N ARG A 54 15.34 -1.98 -10.43
CA ARG A 54 16.57 -2.71 -10.67
C ARG A 54 16.96 -2.55 -12.13
N ILE A 55 18.24 -2.33 -12.36
CA ILE A 55 18.79 -2.21 -13.70
C ILE A 55 19.78 -3.34 -13.89
N VAL A 56 19.61 -4.08 -14.98
CA VAL A 56 20.54 -5.15 -15.35
C VAL A 56 20.91 -4.93 -16.80
N ASP A 57 22.19 -4.84 -17.08
CA ASP A 57 22.71 -4.63 -18.43
C ASP A 57 22.04 -3.44 -19.13
N GLY A 58 21.88 -2.33 -18.39
CA GLY A 58 21.31 -1.11 -18.95
C GLY A 58 19.82 -1.12 -19.14
N GLN A 59 19.14 -2.16 -18.67
CA GLN A 59 17.71 -2.30 -18.84
C GLN A 59 17.01 -2.31 -17.49
N VAL A 60 15.86 -1.67 -17.42
CA VAL A 60 15.04 -1.74 -16.20
C VAL A 60 14.36 -3.11 -16.21
N THR A 61 14.66 -3.91 -15.19
CA THR A 61 14.11 -5.26 -15.11
C THR A 61 13.06 -5.41 -14.03
N GLU A 62 12.99 -4.47 -13.09
CA GLU A 62 12.04 -4.60 -12.01
C GLU A 62 11.68 -3.22 -11.48
N PHE A 63 10.41 -3.04 -11.18
CA PHE A 63 9.89 -1.83 -10.55
C PHE A 63 9.57 -2.20 -9.11
N GLN A 64 9.96 -1.36 -8.16
CA GLN A 64 9.73 -1.60 -6.73
C GLN A 64 9.05 -0.39 -6.13
N VAL A 65 8.03 -0.64 -5.31
CA VAL A 65 7.31 0.43 -4.62
C VAL A 65 7.27 0.09 -3.15
N THR A 66 7.71 1.02 -2.32
CA THR A 66 7.54 0.90 -0.88
C THR A 66 6.30 1.66 -0.50
N LEU A 67 5.37 0.98 0.14
CA LEU A 67 4.09 1.54 0.54
C LEU A 67 3.92 1.48 2.04
N LYS A 68 3.23 2.48 2.55
CA LYS A 68 2.63 2.38 3.88
C LYS A 68 1.13 2.28 3.68
N ILE A 69 0.52 1.29 4.31
CA ILE A 69 -0.92 1.08 4.21
C ILE A 69 -1.54 1.37 5.55
N GLY A 70 -2.54 2.25 5.53
CA GLY A 70 -3.30 2.57 6.73
C GLY A 70 -4.52 1.67 6.82
N PHE A 71 -4.72 1.06 7.97
CA PHE A 71 -5.90 0.24 8.17
C PHE A 71 -6.50 0.54 9.53
N LYS A 72 -7.83 0.53 9.55
CA LYS A 72 -8.56 0.92 10.74
C LYS A 72 -8.57 -0.20 11.75
N LEU A 73 -8.31 0.15 12.99
CA LEU A 73 -8.38 -0.83 14.06
C LEU A 73 -9.84 -1.12 14.36
N GLU A 74 -10.14 -2.39 14.52
CA GLU A 74 -11.46 -2.84 14.91
C GLU A 74 -11.57 -2.83 16.41
N ARG A 75 -12.73 -2.40 16.90
CA ARG A 75 -12.89 -2.31 18.35
C ARG A 75 -13.93 -3.28 18.81
#